data_ef8015a26e566f812b6072e0e756651f
#
_entry.id   ef8015a26e566f812b6072e0e756651f
#
_cell.length_a   1.000
_cell.length_b   1.000
_cell.length_c   1.000
_cell.angle_alpha   90.00
_cell.angle_beta   90.00
_cell.angle_gamma   90.00
#
_symmetry.space_group_name_H-M   'P 1'
#
loop_
_entity.id
_entity.type
_entity.pdbx_description
1 polymer ?
#
loop_
_entity_poly.entity_id
_entity_poly.type
_entity_poly.pdbx_seq_one_letter_code
_entity_poly.pdbx_strand_id
1 'polypeptide(L)'
;LGDVYKRQVLIRSTAGEFWVPIVTMFAFSLAFALPFTIFAFFPSLLKDLPKSGGWLGSVKVVLGFIEVALGFKFLSMADQTYHWGLLDREVYLAIWIVVFTLLGFYLLGKIRFAHDDELKHVSVTRLTLAIASLSFAVYMFPGMFGAPLKALSGYLPPMHTQDFVINTQGVVTAPSATAQTTEKIKYADILHWPYDLPGYFDLAQAEAAAREADKPLFVDITGISCVNCREMEARVWSDPRVQQILRDDYVLVALYTDDKTKVPENEWVTTAGGKVLKDIGRINSYIAQTRFGVNGQPNYLILGRDGQELVPKRAYNLDVEAYIDFLKSGVEAYNKTK
;
A
#
# COMPACT_ATOMS: atom_id res chain seq x y z
N LEU A 1 1.79 18.57 -3.09
CA LEU A 1 1.60 19.47 -1.94
C LEU A 1 0.40 19.07 -1.08
N GLY A 2 -0.77 18.75 -1.65
CA GLY A 2 -1.98 18.36 -0.90
C GLY A 2 -1.81 17.11 -0.03
N ASP A 3 -1.08 16.11 -0.49
CA ASP A 3 -0.87 14.87 0.27
C ASP A 3 0.12 15.00 1.41
N VAL A 4 1.11 15.90 1.27
CA VAL A 4 2.05 16.21 2.37
C VAL A 4 1.31 16.90 3.52
N TYR A 5 0.42 17.83 3.22
CA TYR A 5 -0.41 18.50 4.24
C TYR A 5 -1.40 17.55 4.91
N LYS A 6 -2.06 16.68 4.17
CA LYS A 6 -2.97 15.67 4.75
C LYS A 6 -2.25 14.73 5.70
N ARG A 7 -1.03 14.27 5.34
CA ARG A 7 -0.20 13.45 6.23
C ARG A 7 0.22 14.18 7.48
N GLN A 8 0.67 15.44 7.37
CA GLN A 8 1.04 16.23 8.54
C GLN A 8 -0.15 16.48 9.48
N VAL A 9 -1.34 16.72 8.93
CA VAL A 9 -2.58 16.88 9.71
C VAL A 9 -2.93 15.58 10.45
N LEU A 10 -2.82 14.42 9.81
CA LEU A 10 -3.04 13.12 10.44
C LEU A 10 -2.01 12.83 11.54
N ILE A 11 -0.72 13.06 11.28
CA ILE A 11 0.36 12.86 12.26
C ILE A 11 0.18 13.77 13.48
N ARG A 12 -0.20 15.04 13.29
CA ARG A 12 -0.46 15.96 14.39
C ARG A 12 -1.72 15.61 15.18
N SER A 13 -2.76 15.10 14.53
CA SER A 13 -3.97 14.64 15.23
C SER A 13 -3.70 13.42 16.12
N THR A 14 -2.81 12.54 15.71
CA THR A 14 -2.36 11.39 16.53
C THR A 14 -1.43 11.81 17.66
N ALA A 15 -0.73 12.95 17.53
CA ALA A 15 0.09 13.53 18.58
C ALA A 15 -0.70 14.36 19.62
N GLY A 16 -2.04 14.37 19.55
CA GLY A 16 -2.89 15.08 20.53
C GLY A 16 -3.17 16.55 20.21
N GLU A 17 -2.72 17.05 19.06
CA GLU A 17 -3.00 18.40 18.60
C GLU A 17 -4.35 18.47 17.86
N PHE A 18 -5.45 18.71 18.57
CA PHE A 18 -6.79 18.75 17.98
C PHE A 18 -7.05 19.95 17.08
N TRP A 19 -6.56 21.13 17.44
CA TRP A 19 -6.94 22.38 16.78
C TRP A 19 -6.34 22.55 15.39
N VAL A 20 -5.08 22.20 15.19
CA VAL A 20 -4.40 22.36 13.89
C VAL A 20 -5.07 21.51 12.80
N PRO A 21 -5.37 20.19 13.01
CA PRO A 21 -6.13 19.38 12.06
C PRO A 21 -7.51 19.94 11.73
N ILE A 22 -8.27 20.36 12.76
CA ILE A 22 -9.62 20.89 12.57
C ILE A 22 -9.61 22.16 11.72
N VAL A 23 -8.76 23.13 12.08
CA VAL A 23 -8.64 24.40 11.35
C VAL A 23 -8.17 24.17 9.91
N THR A 24 -7.20 23.28 9.70
CA THR A 24 -6.68 22.99 8.36
C THR A 24 -7.72 22.31 7.48
N MET A 25 -8.46 21.34 8.01
CA MET A 25 -9.53 20.65 7.28
C MET A 25 -10.71 21.59 7.01
N PHE A 26 -11.05 22.45 7.96
CA PHE A 26 -12.09 23.45 7.77
C PHE A 26 -11.70 24.48 6.69
N ALA A 27 -10.47 25.02 6.75
CA ALA A 27 -9.96 25.95 5.75
C ALA A 27 -9.92 25.31 4.34
N PHE A 28 -9.49 24.04 4.25
CA PHE A 28 -9.52 23.28 2.99
C PHE A 28 -10.94 23.12 2.46
N SER A 29 -11.88 22.71 3.32
CA SER A 29 -13.28 22.52 2.94
C SER A 29 -13.92 23.85 2.51
N LEU A 30 -13.61 24.94 3.20
CA LEU A 30 -14.11 26.26 2.85
C LEU A 30 -13.56 26.73 1.50
N ALA A 31 -12.25 26.57 1.27
CA ALA A 31 -11.61 26.92 0.01
C ALA A 31 -12.18 26.11 -1.16
N PHE A 32 -12.48 24.83 -0.94
CA PHE A 32 -13.10 23.97 -1.95
C PHE A 32 -14.57 24.32 -2.20
N ALA A 33 -15.32 24.66 -1.16
CA ALA A 33 -16.75 25.02 -1.28
C ALA A 33 -16.96 26.42 -1.89
N LEU A 34 -16.00 27.33 -1.74
CA LEU A 34 -16.13 28.74 -2.12
C LEU A 34 -16.48 28.94 -3.60
N PRO A 35 -15.86 28.30 -4.61
CA PRO A 35 -16.25 28.43 -6.01
C PRO A 35 -17.72 28.02 -6.25
N PHE A 36 -18.14 26.90 -5.65
CA PHE A 36 -19.51 26.38 -5.81
C PHE A 36 -20.52 27.31 -5.14
N THR A 37 -20.19 27.87 -3.99
CA THR A 37 -21.02 28.85 -3.28
C THR A 37 -21.18 30.12 -4.12
N ILE A 38 -20.10 30.64 -4.72
CA ILE A 38 -20.16 31.81 -5.61
C ILE A 38 -21.10 31.53 -6.79
N PHE A 39 -20.98 30.37 -7.45
CA PHE A 39 -21.86 30.00 -8.56
C PHE A 39 -23.30 29.79 -8.13
N ALA A 40 -23.55 29.32 -6.91
CA ALA A 40 -24.91 29.18 -6.36
C ALA A 40 -25.55 30.54 -6.09
N PHE A 41 -24.81 31.51 -5.56
CA PHE A 41 -25.30 32.88 -5.29
C PHE A 41 -25.42 33.75 -6.56
N PHE A 42 -24.53 33.50 -7.52
CA PHE A 42 -24.50 34.26 -8.77
C PHE A 42 -24.66 33.33 -9.99
N PRO A 43 -25.87 32.78 -10.25
CA PRO A 43 -26.13 31.90 -11.39
C PRO A 43 -25.87 32.55 -12.75
N SER A 44 -25.81 33.89 -12.81
CA SER A 44 -25.47 34.64 -14.02
C SER A 44 -24.03 34.35 -14.48
N LEU A 45 -23.08 34.11 -13.56
CA LEU A 45 -21.70 33.73 -13.90
C LEU A 45 -21.63 32.39 -14.64
N LEU A 46 -22.60 31.49 -14.40
CA LEU A 46 -22.70 30.22 -15.13
C LEU A 46 -23.24 30.40 -16.58
N LYS A 47 -23.97 31.49 -16.84
CA LYS A 47 -24.53 31.75 -18.18
C LYS A 47 -23.45 32.21 -19.17
N ASP A 48 -22.43 32.86 -18.69
CA ASP A 48 -21.29 33.36 -19.47
C ASP A 48 -20.19 32.29 -19.68
N LEU A 49 -20.28 31.16 -18.95
CA LEU A 49 -19.44 30.00 -19.27
C LEU A 49 -19.88 29.49 -20.67
N PRO A 50 -18.91 29.31 -21.58
CA PRO A 50 -19.24 28.78 -22.92
C PRO A 50 -20.08 27.54 -22.71
N LYS A 51 -21.27 27.49 -23.35
CA LYS A 51 -22.13 26.30 -23.34
C LYS A 51 -21.22 25.13 -23.65
N SER A 52 -20.89 24.35 -22.63
CA SER A 52 -19.94 23.24 -22.74
C SER A 52 -20.59 22.28 -23.75
N GLY A 53 -20.14 22.38 -24.99
CA GLY A 53 -20.47 21.39 -26.01
C GLY A 53 -20.05 20.02 -25.52
N GLY A 54 -20.40 18.97 -26.21
CA GLY A 54 -20.23 17.57 -25.79
C GLY A 54 -18.92 17.11 -25.18
N TRP A 55 -17.89 18.01 -25.07
CA TRP A 55 -16.65 17.72 -24.37
C TRP A 55 -16.84 17.49 -22.86
N LEU A 56 -17.78 18.21 -22.22
CA LEU A 56 -18.05 18.02 -20.78
C LEU A 56 -18.71 16.66 -20.51
N GLY A 57 -19.58 16.19 -21.43
CA GLY A 57 -20.13 14.83 -21.41
C GLY A 57 -18.99 13.80 -21.46
N SER A 58 -18.05 13.98 -22.39
CA SER A 58 -16.88 13.10 -22.52
C SER A 58 -16.00 13.10 -21.29
N VAL A 59 -15.77 14.25 -20.65
CA VAL A 59 -15.00 14.34 -19.39
C VAL A 59 -15.68 13.55 -18.27
N LYS A 60 -16.99 13.68 -18.13
CA LYS A 60 -17.75 12.92 -17.11
C LYS A 60 -17.61 11.41 -17.30
N VAL A 61 -17.67 10.93 -18.53
CA VAL A 61 -17.52 9.50 -18.83
C VAL A 61 -16.09 9.03 -18.53
N VAL A 62 -15.07 9.80 -18.93
CA VAL A 62 -13.66 9.49 -18.61
C VAL A 62 -13.43 9.41 -17.11
N LEU A 63 -13.95 10.39 -16.35
CA LEU A 63 -13.87 10.37 -14.89
C LEU A 63 -14.61 9.17 -14.31
N GLY A 64 -15.78 8.80 -14.86
CA GLY A 64 -16.52 7.61 -14.44
C GLY A 64 -15.71 6.32 -14.60
N PHE A 65 -14.96 6.14 -15.69
CA PHE A 65 -14.06 4.99 -15.84
C PHE A 65 -12.96 5.00 -14.80
N ILE A 66 -12.38 6.17 -14.50
CA ILE A 66 -11.33 6.32 -13.46
C ILE A 66 -11.92 6.00 -12.08
N GLU A 67 -13.12 6.50 -11.77
CA GLU A 67 -13.82 6.22 -10.51
C GLU A 67 -14.11 4.73 -10.33
N VAL A 68 -14.54 4.03 -11.39
CA VAL A 68 -14.74 2.58 -11.37
C VAL A 68 -13.43 1.86 -11.06
N ALA A 69 -12.33 2.23 -11.75
CA ALA A 69 -11.01 1.64 -11.47
C ALA A 69 -10.57 1.87 -10.01
N LEU A 70 -10.72 3.10 -9.50
CA LEU A 70 -10.41 3.43 -8.11
C LEU A 70 -11.35 2.73 -7.13
N GLY A 71 -12.63 2.57 -7.46
CA GLY A 71 -13.60 1.79 -6.67
C GLY A 71 -13.13 0.35 -6.46
N PHE A 72 -12.65 -0.31 -7.52
CA PHE A 72 -12.05 -1.65 -7.41
C PHE A 72 -10.74 -1.63 -6.61
N LYS A 73 -9.96 -0.55 -6.65
CA LYS A 73 -8.78 -0.41 -5.78
C LYS A 73 -9.17 -0.42 -4.31
N PHE A 74 -10.18 0.35 -3.90
CA PHE A 74 -10.63 0.36 -2.51
C PHE A 74 -11.28 -0.95 -2.09
N LEU A 75 -12.03 -1.58 -3.00
CA LEU A 75 -12.63 -2.89 -2.74
C LEU A 75 -11.56 -3.97 -2.57
N SER A 76 -10.51 -3.96 -3.40
CA SER A 76 -9.36 -4.86 -3.24
C SER A 76 -8.61 -4.63 -1.93
N MET A 77 -8.47 -3.38 -1.48
CA MET A 77 -7.88 -3.10 -0.16
C MET A 77 -8.71 -3.71 0.98
N ALA A 78 -10.02 -3.62 0.90
CA ALA A 78 -10.92 -4.28 1.87
C ALA A 78 -10.78 -5.79 1.78
N ASP A 79 -10.82 -6.36 0.57
CA ASP A 79 -10.67 -7.79 0.31
C ASP A 79 -9.40 -8.36 0.96
N GLN A 80 -8.26 -7.73 0.70
CA GLN A 80 -6.96 -8.14 1.28
C GLN A 80 -6.94 -8.01 2.81
N THR A 81 -7.52 -6.93 3.36
CA THR A 81 -7.52 -6.66 4.81
C THR A 81 -8.41 -7.63 5.58
N TYR A 82 -9.48 -8.12 4.97
CA TYR A 82 -10.42 -9.11 5.54
C TYR A 82 -10.17 -10.54 5.05
N HIS A 83 -9.20 -10.75 4.16
CA HIS A 83 -8.83 -12.06 3.59
C HIS A 83 -10.00 -12.79 2.92
N TRP A 84 -10.82 -12.05 2.12
CA TRP A 84 -11.94 -12.68 1.39
C TRP A 84 -11.50 -13.50 0.17
N GLY A 85 -10.36 -13.13 -0.46
CA GLY A 85 -9.82 -13.82 -1.62
C GLY A 85 -10.68 -13.71 -2.88
N LEU A 86 -11.34 -12.55 -3.06
CA LEU A 86 -12.21 -12.29 -4.21
C LEU A 86 -11.53 -11.45 -5.29
N LEU A 87 -10.63 -10.56 -4.88
CA LEU A 87 -9.91 -9.60 -5.73
C LEU A 87 -8.40 -9.79 -5.62
N ASP A 88 -7.98 -11.02 -5.83
CA ASP A 88 -6.58 -11.36 -5.94
C ASP A 88 -5.93 -10.64 -7.14
N ARG A 89 -4.61 -10.65 -7.19
CA ARG A 89 -3.84 -9.79 -8.08
C ARG A 89 -4.23 -9.94 -9.55
N GLU A 90 -4.42 -11.16 -10.04
CA GLU A 90 -4.82 -11.41 -11.43
C GLU A 90 -6.24 -10.96 -11.73
N VAL A 91 -7.21 -11.19 -10.83
CA VAL A 91 -8.59 -10.75 -11.01
C VAL A 91 -8.66 -9.22 -11.05
N TYR A 92 -7.97 -8.57 -10.12
CA TYR A 92 -7.87 -7.12 -10.08
C TYR A 92 -7.25 -6.53 -11.36
N LEU A 93 -6.13 -7.10 -11.82
CA LEU A 93 -5.47 -6.69 -13.05
C LEU A 93 -6.37 -6.90 -14.28
N ALA A 94 -7.06 -8.03 -14.36
CA ALA A 94 -8.00 -8.31 -15.45
C ALA A 94 -9.09 -7.22 -15.54
N ILE A 95 -9.67 -6.83 -14.40
CA ILE A 95 -10.67 -5.77 -14.33
C ILE A 95 -10.08 -4.43 -14.80
N TRP A 96 -8.91 -4.06 -14.31
CA TRP A 96 -8.25 -2.80 -14.69
C TRP A 96 -7.89 -2.77 -16.18
N ILE A 97 -7.35 -3.87 -16.73
CA ILE A 97 -7.04 -3.99 -18.15
C ILE A 97 -8.31 -3.76 -18.99
N VAL A 98 -9.43 -4.38 -18.62
CA VAL A 98 -10.70 -4.21 -19.31
C VAL A 98 -11.21 -2.77 -19.19
N VAL A 99 -11.21 -2.18 -18.00
CA VAL A 99 -11.66 -0.80 -17.76
C VAL A 99 -10.89 0.19 -18.63
N PHE A 100 -9.56 0.13 -18.63
CA PHE A 100 -8.72 1.04 -19.42
C PHE A 100 -8.77 0.75 -20.92
N THR A 101 -9.01 -0.48 -21.34
CA THR A 101 -9.25 -0.84 -22.74
C THR A 101 -10.58 -0.25 -23.22
N LEU A 102 -11.64 -0.38 -22.45
CA LEU A 102 -12.95 0.21 -22.76
C LEU A 102 -12.88 1.73 -22.79
N LEU A 103 -12.15 2.35 -21.86
CA LEU A 103 -11.88 3.79 -21.90
C LEU A 103 -11.17 4.20 -23.19
N GLY A 104 -10.15 3.46 -23.61
CA GLY A 104 -9.46 3.69 -24.89
C GLY A 104 -10.42 3.62 -26.08
N PHE A 105 -11.30 2.61 -26.14
CA PHE A 105 -12.32 2.49 -27.19
C PHE A 105 -13.37 3.58 -27.14
N TYR A 106 -13.77 4.02 -25.96
CA TYR A 106 -14.65 5.18 -25.79
C TYR A 106 -14.00 6.45 -26.37
N LEU A 107 -12.75 6.71 -26.03
CA LEU A 107 -12.01 7.87 -26.55
C LEU A 107 -11.85 7.86 -28.06
N LEU A 108 -11.72 6.67 -28.67
CA LEU A 108 -11.71 6.48 -30.12
C LEU A 108 -13.10 6.58 -30.78
N GLY A 109 -14.18 6.75 -29.97
CA GLY A 109 -15.55 6.84 -30.46
C GLY A 109 -16.16 5.50 -30.91
N LYS A 110 -15.54 4.36 -30.51
CA LYS A 110 -16.06 3.01 -30.79
C LYS A 110 -17.16 2.60 -29.81
N ILE A 111 -17.16 3.17 -28.60
CA ILE A 111 -18.21 3.02 -27.59
C ILE A 111 -18.90 4.36 -27.44
N ARG A 112 -20.23 4.37 -27.30
CA ARG A 112 -21.03 5.57 -27.09
C ARG A 112 -22.08 5.29 -26.03
N PHE A 113 -22.37 6.29 -25.22
CA PHE A 113 -23.46 6.26 -24.25
C PHE A 113 -24.61 7.12 -24.72
N ALA A 114 -25.79 6.94 -24.13
CA ALA A 114 -27.04 7.54 -24.61
C ALA A 114 -27.06 9.08 -24.68
N HIS A 115 -26.15 9.75 -23.96
CA HIS A 115 -26.06 11.22 -23.90
C HIS A 115 -24.79 11.75 -24.57
N ASP A 116 -24.06 10.91 -25.32
CA ASP A 116 -22.87 11.35 -26.05
C ASP A 116 -23.26 12.00 -27.39
N ASP A 117 -22.60 13.10 -27.72
CA ASP A 117 -22.70 13.72 -29.03
C ASP A 117 -22.11 12.85 -30.15
N GLU A 118 -22.62 13.02 -31.36
CA GLU A 118 -22.04 12.33 -32.52
C GLU A 118 -20.58 12.78 -32.78
N LEU A 119 -19.68 11.84 -32.72
CA LEU A 119 -18.27 12.05 -33.01
C LEU A 119 -18.02 11.89 -34.51
N LYS A 120 -17.96 13.01 -35.26
CA LYS A 120 -17.67 12.99 -36.71
C LYS A 120 -16.19 12.64 -36.97
N HIS A 121 -15.27 13.08 -36.10
CA HIS A 121 -13.83 12.78 -36.15
C HIS A 121 -13.22 12.73 -34.76
N VAL A 122 -12.18 11.95 -34.62
CA VAL A 122 -11.41 11.88 -33.37
C VAL A 122 -10.42 13.06 -33.34
N SER A 123 -10.53 13.90 -32.32
CA SER A 123 -9.57 15.00 -32.11
C SER A 123 -8.20 14.45 -31.67
N VAL A 124 -7.14 15.22 -31.88
CA VAL A 124 -5.78 14.86 -31.47
C VAL A 124 -5.70 14.55 -29.97
N THR A 125 -6.37 15.37 -29.14
CA THR A 125 -6.42 15.17 -27.69
C THR A 125 -7.06 13.82 -27.33
N ARG A 126 -8.22 13.48 -27.96
CA ARG A 126 -8.87 12.18 -27.72
C ARG A 126 -7.99 11.01 -28.16
N LEU A 127 -7.31 11.15 -29.32
CA LEU A 127 -6.39 10.13 -29.80
C LEU A 127 -5.22 9.93 -28.84
N THR A 128 -4.61 11.01 -28.36
CA THR A 128 -3.49 10.94 -27.41
C THR A 128 -3.92 10.26 -26.11
N LEU A 129 -5.08 10.61 -25.56
CA LEU A 129 -5.60 9.98 -24.36
C LEU A 129 -5.99 8.50 -24.60
N ALA A 130 -6.50 8.16 -25.79
CA ALA A 130 -6.76 6.77 -26.15
C ALA A 130 -5.48 5.94 -26.21
N ILE A 131 -4.43 6.49 -26.83
CA ILE A 131 -3.10 5.84 -26.86
C ILE A 131 -2.58 5.64 -25.44
N ALA A 132 -2.66 6.66 -24.59
CA ALA A 132 -2.23 6.55 -23.18
C ALA A 132 -3.01 5.45 -22.42
N SER A 133 -4.33 5.42 -22.57
CA SER A 133 -5.19 4.43 -21.91
C SER A 133 -4.91 3.00 -22.40
N LEU A 134 -4.78 2.79 -23.69
CA LEU A 134 -4.49 1.47 -24.27
C LEU A 134 -3.06 1.02 -23.95
N SER A 135 -2.08 1.94 -23.97
CA SER A 135 -0.70 1.64 -23.58
C SER A 135 -0.62 1.23 -22.09
N PHE A 136 -1.42 1.88 -21.25
CA PHE A 136 -1.53 1.53 -19.84
C PHE A 136 -2.13 0.13 -19.64
N ALA A 137 -3.18 -0.22 -20.40
CA ALA A 137 -3.75 -1.56 -20.39
C ALA A 137 -2.72 -2.62 -20.82
N VAL A 138 -1.97 -2.36 -21.91
CA VAL A 138 -0.90 -3.27 -22.38
C VAL A 138 0.24 -3.38 -21.36
N TYR A 139 0.61 -2.27 -20.70
CA TYR A 139 1.63 -2.29 -19.64
C TYR A 139 1.24 -3.19 -18.45
N MET A 140 -0.05 -3.29 -18.13
CA MET A 140 -0.52 -4.16 -17.04
C MET A 140 -0.55 -5.65 -17.41
N PHE A 141 -0.58 -5.99 -18.70
CA PHE A 141 -0.75 -7.38 -19.17
C PHE A 141 0.33 -8.35 -18.64
N PRO A 142 1.64 -8.04 -18.64
CA PRO A 142 2.65 -8.91 -18.04
C PRO A 142 2.41 -9.19 -16.55
N GLY A 143 1.74 -8.30 -15.84
CA GLY A 143 1.38 -8.48 -14.44
C GLY A 143 0.44 -9.67 -14.19
N MET A 144 -0.39 -10.03 -15.17
CA MET A 144 -1.23 -11.24 -15.14
C MET A 144 -0.40 -12.54 -15.02
N PHE A 145 0.87 -12.49 -15.39
CA PHE A 145 1.80 -13.62 -15.42
C PHE A 145 2.92 -13.50 -14.36
N GLY A 146 2.74 -12.62 -13.37
CA GLY A 146 3.68 -12.48 -12.26
C GLY A 146 4.73 -11.39 -12.41
N ALA A 147 4.65 -10.51 -13.43
CA ALA A 147 5.55 -9.37 -13.48
C ALA A 147 5.25 -8.38 -12.33
N PRO A 148 6.27 -7.86 -11.63
CA PRO A 148 6.08 -7.03 -10.44
C PRO A 148 5.46 -5.66 -10.72
N LEU A 149 5.46 -5.16 -11.98
CA LEU A 149 4.89 -3.87 -12.39
C LEU A 149 5.29 -2.73 -11.45
N LYS A 150 6.58 -2.48 -11.31
CA LYS A 150 7.18 -1.55 -10.32
C LYS A 150 6.52 -0.16 -10.27
N ALA A 151 6.05 0.37 -11.42
CA ALA A 151 5.38 1.67 -11.47
C ALA A 151 3.98 1.67 -10.82
N LEU A 152 3.36 0.50 -10.69
CA LEU A 152 2.00 0.32 -10.14
C LEU A 152 1.99 -0.42 -8.79
N SER A 153 3.15 -0.81 -8.26
CA SER A 153 3.27 -1.68 -7.09
C SER A 153 2.43 -1.23 -5.89
N GLY A 154 2.37 0.07 -5.63
CA GLY A 154 1.55 0.63 -4.56
C GLY A 154 0.03 0.60 -4.80
N TYR A 155 -0.41 0.33 -6.03
CA TYR A 155 -1.82 0.29 -6.40
C TYR A 155 -2.37 -1.12 -6.60
N LEU A 156 -1.50 -2.10 -6.75
CA LEU A 156 -1.85 -3.48 -7.00
C LEU A 156 -1.89 -4.31 -5.70
N PRO A 157 -2.70 -5.38 -5.66
CA PRO A 157 -2.60 -6.38 -4.60
C PRO A 157 -1.19 -6.97 -4.51
N PRO A 158 -0.79 -7.49 -3.33
CA PRO A 158 0.52 -8.11 -3.13
C PRO A 158 0.79 -9.26 -4.09
N MET A 159 2.06 -9.53 -4.39
CA MET A 159 2.45 -10.60 -5.33
C MET A 159 2.04 -12.00 -4.86
N HIS A 160 2.02 -12.25 -3.55
CA HIS A 160 1.67 -13.56 -2.98
C HIS A 160 0.18 -13.93 -3.15
N THR A 161 -0.69 -12.97 -3.51
CA THR A 161 -2.10 -13.26 -3.81
C THR A 161 -2.31 -13.78 -5.22
N GLN A 162 -1.26 -13.91 -6.02
CA GLN A 162 -1.34 -14.39 -7.39
C GLN A 162 -1.29 -15.93 -7.43
N ASP A 163 -2.27 -16.55 -8.08
CA ASP A 163 -2.40 -18.00 -8.15
C ASP A 163 -1.23 -18.68 -8.87
N PHE A 164 -0.65 -18.01 -9.87
CA PHE A 164 0.49 -18.56 -10.59
C PHE A 164 1.44 -17.47 -11.08
N VAL A 165 2.72 -17.80 -11.08
CA VAL A 165 3.79 -16.96 -11.61
C VAL A 165 4.52 -17.75 -12.68
N ILE A 166 4.58 -17.21 -13.91
CA ILE A 166 5.41 -17.81 -14.96
C ILE A 166 6.85 -17.37 -14.71
N ASN A 167 7.62 -18.23 -14.07
CA ASN A 167 9.04 -18.00 -13.90
C ASN A 167 9.78 -18.37 -15.19
N THR A 168 10.67 -17.51 -15.67
CA THR A 168 11.48 -17.73 -16.88
C THR A 168 12.38 -18.97 -16.81
N GLN A 169 12.47 -19.62 -15.66
CA GLN A 169 13.19 -20.88 -15.46
C GLN A 169 12.29 -22.12 -15.49
N GLY A 170 11.00 -22.00 -15.86
CA GLY A 170 10.13 -23.14 -16.13
C GLY A 170 9.68 -23.94 -14.89
N VAL A 171 9.87 -23.42 -13.70
CA VAL A 171 9.40 -24.05 -12.46
C VAL A 171 8.22 -23.27 -11.91
N VAL A 172 7.06 -23.90 -11.89
CA VAL A 172 5.92 -23.44 -11.08
C VAL A 172 6.29 -23.71 -9.63
N THR A 173 6.82 -22.71 -8.95
CA THR A 173 6.98 -22.80 -7.49
C THR A 173 5.67 -22.40 -6.83
N ALA A 174 4.92 -23.40 -6.39
CA ALA A 174 4.00 -23.21 -5.27
C ALA A 174 4.81 -22.67 -4.08
N PRO A 175 4.25 -21.82 -3.23
CA PRO A 175 4.97 -21.25 -2.09
C PRO A 175 5.53 -22.40 -1.24
N SER A 176 6.85 -22.56 -1.26
CA SER A 176 7.55 -23.55 -0.44
C SER A 176 7.63 -23.02 0.99
N ALA A 177 6.80 -23.58 1.85
CA ALA A 177 7.02 -23.52 3.29
C ALA A 177 8.33 -24.27 3.63
N THR A 178 9.42 -23.56 3.74
CA THR A 178 10.67 -24.09 4.32
C THR A 178 11.31 -23.10 5.26
N ALA A 179 10.83 -23.12 6.49
CA ALA A 179 11.67 -22.84 7.64
C ALA A 179 11.49 -24.01 8.58
N GLN A 180 12.55 -24.79 8.79
CA GLN A 180 12.63 -25.80 9.82
C GLN A 180 12.80 -25.09 11.19
N THR A 181 11.71 -24.56 11.70
CA THR A 181 11.55 -24.29 13.11
C THR A 181 10.51 -25.24 13.64
N THR A 182 10.82 -25.93 14.73
CA THR A 182 9.95 -26.92 15.39
C THR A 182 8.69 -26.26 15.97
N GLU A 183 8.61 -24.96 16.02
CA GLU A 183 7.48 -24.17 16.49
C GLU A 183 6.75 -23.52 15.30
N LYS A 184 5.42 -23.70 15.24
CA LYS A 184 4.60 -23.13 14.19
C LYS A 184 4.66 -21.60 14.26
N ILE A 185 5.05 -20.93 13.18
CA ILE A 185 5.05 -19.48 13.09
C ILE A 185 3.60 -18.99 13.13
N LYS A 186 3.28 -18.14 14.11
CA LYS A 186 1.95 -17.57 14.24
C LYS A 186 1.59 -16.74 13.00
N TYR A 187 0.36 -16.88 12.54
CA TYR A 187 -0.22 -16.12 11.41
C TYR A 187 0.44 -16.33 10.04
N ALA A 188 1.35 -17.30 9.89
CA ALA A 188 2.01 -17.60 8.61
C ALA A 188 1.05 -18.24 7.58
N ASP A 189 -0.14 -18.63 7.99
CA ASP A 189 -1.24 -19.10 7.13
C ASP A 189 -2.00 -17.96 6.43
N ILE A 190 -1.88 -16.74 6.92
CA ILE A 190 -2.60 -15.56 6.41
C ILE A 190 -1.70 -14.38 6.06
N LEU A 191 -0.52 -14.28 6.66
CA LEU A 191 0.44 -13.19 6.44
C LEU A 191 1.70 -13.72 5.76
N HIS A 192 2.28 -12.91 4.88
CA HIS A 192 3.40 -13.33 4.04
C HIS A 192 4.48 -12.25 3.98
N TRP A 193 5.74 -12.69 3.96
CA TRP A 193 6.86 -11.83 3.66
C TRP A 193 7.08 -11.74 2.14
N PRO A 194 7.40 -10.56 1.61
CA PRO A 194 7.78 -10.44 0.20
C PRO A 194 9.09 -11.18 -0.08
N TYR A 195 9.25 -11.70 -1.30
CA TYR A 195 10.45 -12.41 -1.77
C TYR A 195 10.79 -13.67 -0.97
N ASP A 196 9.79 -14.32 -0.37
CA ASP A 196 9.98 -15.51 0.48
C ASP A 196 11.04 -15.32 1.57
N LEU A 197 11.12 -14.11 2.12
CA LEU A 197 12.00 -13.83 3.25
C LEU A 197 11.50 -14.59 4.49
N PRO A 198 12.38 -15.29 5.23
CA PRO A 198 11.99 -16.00 6.42
C PRO A 198 11.72 -15.01 7.56
N GLY A 199 10.53 -14.99 8.12
CA GLY A 199 10.23 -14.06 9.20
C GLY A 199 8.96 -14.40 9.96
N TYR A 200 8.75 -13.67 11.03
CA TYR A 200 7.66 -13.80 11.98
C TYR A 200 6.63 -12.69 11.78
N PHE A 201 5.45 -12.89 12.40
CA PHE A 201 4.34 -11.91 12.41
C PHE A 201 3.88 -11.58 13.82
N ASP A 202 4.47 -12.24 14.83
CA ASP A 202 4.27 -11.98 16.25
C ASP A 202 5.59 -11.49 16.87
N LEU A 203 5.54 -10.34 17.55
CA LEU A 203 6.75 -9.70 18.08
C LEU A 203 7.42 -10.55 19.16
N ALA A 204 6.63 -11.16 20.04
CA ALA A 204 7.18 -11.96 21.13
C ALA A 204 7.89 -13.24 20.62
N GLN A 205 7.29 -13.89 19.62
CA GLN A 205 7.89 -15.05 18.95
C GLN A 205 9.20 -14.66 18.25
N ALA A 206 9.22 -13.52 17.54
CA ALA A 206 10.40 -13.03 16.85
C ALA A 206 11.52 -12.62 17.81
N GLU A 207 11.20 -12.00 18.95
CA GLU A 207 12.19 -11.66 19.97
C GLU A 207 12.82 -12.89 20.61
N ALA A 208 12.04 -13.95 20.83
CA ALA A 208 12.56 -15.22 21.32
C ALA A 208 13.53 -15.84 20.30
N ALA A 209 13.13 -15.89 19.04
CA ALA A 209 13.95 -16.40 17.94
C ALA A 209 15.25 -15.56 17.73
N ALA A 210 15.18 -14.24 17.86
CA ALA A 210 16.33 -13.36 17.71
C ALA A 210 17.36 -13.60 18.85
N ARG A 211 16.88 -13.82 20.07
CA ARG A 211 17.75 -14.18 21.21
C ARG A 211 18.41 -15.56 21.02
N GLU A 212 17.64 -16.54 20.52
CA GLU A 212 18.16 -17.89 20.26
C GLU A 212 19.19 -17.90 19.12
N ALA A 213 18.91 -17.17 18.04
CA ALA A 213 19.79 -17.08 16.87
C ALA A 213 21.00 -16.16 17.10
N ASP A 214 21.04 -15.41 18.20
CA ASP A 214 22.05 -14.38 18.48
C ASP A 214 22.20 -13.36 17.33
N LYS A 215 21.04 -12.89 16.79
CA LYS A 215 20.95 -11.93 15.71
C LYS A 215 20.12 -10.71 16.11
N PRO A 216 20.39 -9.53 15.51
CA PRO A 216 19.52 -8.38 15.68
C PRO A 216 18.12 -8.66 15.09
N LEU A 217 17.11 -8.05 15.72
CA LEU A 217 15.72 -8.15 15.24
C LEU A 217 15.40 -6.96 14.33
N PHE A 218 15.05 -7.25 13.09
CA PHE A 218 14.51 -6.27 12.16
C PHE A 218 12.98 -6.25 12.28
N VAL A 219 12.41 -5.08 12.60
CA VAL A 219 10.97 -4.87 12.74
C VAL A 219 10.47 -4.02 11.58
N ASP A 220 9.58 -4.58 10.80
CA ASP A 220 8.82 -3.87 9.76
C ASP A 220 7.42 -3.53 10.28
N ILE A 221 7.17 -2.25 10.56
CA ILE A 221 5.82 -1.76 10.83
C ILE A 221 5.16 -1.45 9.50
N THR A 222 4.29 -2.34 9.07
CA THR A 222 3.73 -2.39 7.73
C THR A 222 2.19 -2.46 7.72
N GLY A 223 1.62 -2.53 6.53
CA GLY A 223 0.18 -2.74 6.34
C GLY A 223 -0.12 -3.39 5.00
N ILE A 224 -1.19 -4.18 4.95
CA ILE A 224 -1.67 -4.84 3.74
C ILE A 224 -2.05 -3.80 2.68
N SER A 225 -2.79 -2.76 3.08
CA SER A 225 -3.27 -1.70 2.21
C SER A 225 -2.29 -0.52 2.05
N CYS A 226 -1.07 -0.64 2.59
CA CYS A 226 -0.08 0.42 2.61
C CYS A 226 0.62 0.59 1.26
N VAL A 227 0.26 1.62 0.50
CA VAL A 227 0.87 1.96 -0.81
C VAL A 227 2.38 2.11 -0.72
N ASN A 228 2.88 2.87 0.27
CA ASN A 228 4.31 3.12 0.43
C ASN A 228 5.08 1.85 0.82
N CYS A 229 4.46 0.94 1.60
CA CYS A 229 5.07 -0.33 1.96
C CYS A 229 5.28 -1.19 0.70
N ARG A 230 4.23 -1.32 -0.14
CA ARG A 230 4.31 -2.03 -1.43
C ARG A 230 5.35 -1.41 -2.36
N GLU A 231 5.49 -0.08 -2.35
CA GLU A 231 6.49 0.60 -3.17
C GLU A 231 7.92 0.35 -2.66
N MET A 232 8.15 0.36 -1.35
CA MET A 232 9.43 -0.02 -0.75
C MET A 232 9.82 -1.46 -1.09
N GLU A 233 8.89 -2.39 -0.98
CA GLU A 233 9.12 -3.79 -1.35
C GLU A 233 9.51 -3.92 -2.83
N ALA A 234 8.75 -3.28 -3.73
CA ALA A 234 8.98 -3.43 -5.16
C ALA A 234 10.24 -2.70 -5.68
N ARG A 235 10.72 -1.66 -5.00
CA ARG A 235 11.79 -0.79 -5.50
C ARG A 235 13.07 -0.84 -4.66
N VAL A 236 12.98 -1.14 -3.38
CA VAL A 236 14.13 -1.24 -2.46
C VAL A 236 14.42 -2.70 -2.12
N TRP A 237 13.42 -3.45 -1.66
CA TRP A 237 13.62 -4.85 -1.27
C TRP A 237 13.75 -5.80 -2.46
N SER A 238 13.42 -5.34 -3.68
CA SER A 238 13.73 -6.09 -4.90
C SER A 238 15.22 -6.17 -5.23
N ASP A 239 16.08 -5.37 -4.56
CA ASP A 239 17.53 -5.45 -4.71
C ASP A 239 18.06 -6.72 -4.01
N PRO A 240 18.79 -7.61 -4.72
CA PRO A 240 19.30 -8.85 -4.14
C PRO A 240 20.21 -8.64 -2.92
N ARG A 241 20.93 -7.52 -2.85
CA ARG A 241 21.81 -7.19 -1.72
C ARG A 241 20.99 -6.92 -0.45
N VAL A 242 19.86 -6.22 -0.59
CA VAL A 242 18.94 -5.96 0.52
C VAL A 242 18.34 -7.28 1.02
N GLN A 243 17.87 -8.13 0.09
CA GLN A 243 17.31 -9.44 0.44
C GLN A 243 18.34 -10.32 1.15
N GLN A 244 19.59 -10.32 0.67
CA GLN A 244 20.67 -11.10 1.27
C GLN A 244 20.95 -10.66 2.71
N ILE A 245 21.11 -9.36 2.96
CA ILE A 245 21.37 -8.83 4.31
C ILE A 245 20.19 -9.15 5.25
N LEU A 246 18.95 -8.94 4.80
CA LEU A 246 17.78 -9.26 5.60
C LEU A 246 17.68 -10.75 5.95
N ARG A 247 18.01 -11.64 5.01
CA ARG A 247 17.96 -13.10 5.20
C ARG A 247 19.07 -13.63 6.07
N ASP A 248 20.29 -13.12 5.87
CA ASP A 248 21.49 -13.71 6.46
C ASP A 248 21.81 -13.10 7.83
N ASP A 249 21.56 -11.81 8.02
CA ASP A 249 22.06 -11.07 9.19
C ASP A 249 20.98 -10.77 10.24
N TYR A 250 19.69 -10.96 9.92
CA TYR A 250 18.60 -10.58 10.79
C TYR A 250 17.63 -11.72 11.10
N VAL A 251 16.94 -11.62 12.24
CA VAL A 251 15.62 -12.22 12.42
C VAL A 251 14.60 -11.15 12.05
N LEU A 252 13.56 -11.52 11.29
CA LEU A 252 12.62 -10.58 10.72
C LEU A 252 11.25 -10.70 11.41
N VAL A 253 10.59 -9.55 11.69
CA VAL A 253 9.18 -9.52 12.08
C VAL A 253 8.44 -8.42 11.35
N ALA A 254 7.28 -8.78 10.77
CA ALA A 254 6.36 -7.83 10.13
C ALA A 254 5.14 -7.61 11.02
N LEU A 255 4.95 -6.38 11.47
CA LEU A 255 3.80 -5.98 12.26
C LEU A 255 2.76 -5.30 11.35
N TYR A 256 1.84 -6.08 10.82
CA TYR A 256 0.73 -5.57 10.01
C TYR A 256 -0.26 -4.80 10.89
N THR A 257 -0.40 -3.48 10.64
CA THR A 257 -1.18 -2.58 11.50
C THR A 257 -2.63 -2.36 11.03
N ASP A 258 -3.01 -2.92 9.91
CA ASP A 258 -4.35 -2.77 9.31
C ASP A 258 -5.12 -4.09 9.13
N ASP A 259 -4.51 -5.23 9.47
CA ASP A 259 -5.12 -6.55 9.41
C ASP A 259 -6.35 -6.68 10.32
N LYS A 260 -7.43 -7.29 9.82
CA LYS A 260 -8.71 -7.43 10.54
C LYS A 260 -8.94 -8.81 11.12
N THR A 261 -7.99 -9.73 10.98
CA THR A 261 -8.09 -11.07 11.56
C THR A 261 -8.22 -11.00 13.08
N LYS A 262 -9.20 -11.70 13.60
CA LYS A 262 -9.43 -11.79 15.05
C LYS A 262 -8.43 -12.73 15.68
N VAL A 263 -7.93 -12.33 16.84
CA VAL A 263 -7.08 -13.20 17.67
C VAL A 263 -7.93 -13.89 18.74
N PRO A 264 -7.49 -15.06 19.24
CA PRO A 264 -8.13 -15.74 20.38
C PRO A 264 -8.24 -14.86 21.63
N GLU A 265 -9.17 -15.15 22.51
CA GLU A 265 -9.43 -14.31 23.70
C GLU A 265 -8.22 -14.17 24.64
N ASN A 266 -7.41 -15.19 24.74
CA ASN A 266 -6.18 -15.21 25.54
C ASN A 266 -5.06 -14.30 24.96
N GLU A 267 -5.22 -13.81 23.73
CA GLU A 267 -4.30 -12.88 23.06
C GLU A 267 -4.87 -11.45 23.00
N TRP A 268 -6.04 -11.20 23.56
CA TRP A 268 -6.61 -9.86 23.60
C TRP A 268 -5.73 -8.92 24.43
N VAL A 269 -5.55 -7.70 23.96
CA VAL A 269 -4.78 -6.66 24.63
C VAL A 269 -5.70 -5.56 25.11
N THR A 270 -5.63 -5.24 26.40
CA THR A 270 -6.36 -4.11 26.97
C THR A 270 -5.44 -2.89 27.02
N THR A 271 -5.85 -1.80 26.37
CA THR A 271 -5.11 -0.54 26.36
C THR A 271 -5.17 0.14 27.75
N ALA A 272 -4.26 1.08 28.01
CA ALA A 272 -4.28 1.89 29.25
C ALA A 272 -5.62 2.62 29.47
N GLY A 273 -6.38 2.92 28.40
CA GLY A 273 -7.71 3.54 28.47
C GLY A 273 -8.87 2.53 28.62
N GLY A 274 -8.59 1.26 28.91
CA GLY A 274 -9.60 0.21 29.11
C GLY A 274 -10.24 -0.37 27.85
N LYS A 275 -9.77 0.01 26.65
CA LYS A 275 -10.27 -0.53 25.38
C LYS A 275 -9.64 -1.88 25.08
N VAL A 276 -10.45 -2.89 24.81
CA VAL A 276 -9.99 -4.24 24.43
C VAL A 276 -9.76 -4.31 22.91
N LEU A 277 -8.56 -4.68 22.53
CA LEU A 277 -8.14 -4.90 21.14
C LEU A 277 -8.23 -6.40 20.83
N LYS A 278 -8.87 -6.76 19.71
CA LYS A 278 -9.27 -8.13 19.40
C LYS A 278 -8.83 -8.60 18.03
N ASP A 279 -8.07 -7.77 17.31
CA ASP A 279 -7.55 -8.09 15.98
C ASP A 279 -6.07 -7.74 15.87
N ILE A 280 -5.38 -8.45 14.96
CA ILE A 280 -3.93 -8.33 14.74
C ILE A 280 -3.54 -6.87 14.50
N GLY A 281 -4.24 -6.19 13.59
CA GLY A 281 -3.86 -4.84 13.18
C GLY A 281 -3.95 -3.83 14.32
N ARG A 282 -5.00 -3.87 15.14
CA ARG A 282 -5.13 -2.97 16.31
C ARG A 282 -4.09 -3.26 17.38
N ILE A 283 -3.78 -4.53 17.62
CA ILE A 283 -2.75 -4.94 18.59
C ILE A 283 -1.38 -4.45 18.11
N ASN A 284 -1.03 -4.71 16.85
CA ASN A 284 0.24 -4.28 16.26
C ASN A 284 0.34 -2.75 16.20
N SER A 285 -0.75 -2.05 15.85
CA SER A 285 -0.80 -0.59 15.87
C SER A 285 -0.57 -0.02 17.29
N TYR A 286 -1.14 -0.66 18.32
CA TYR A 286 -0.94 -0.28 19.70
C TYR A 286 0.51 -0.53 20.15
N ILE A 287 1.10 -1.66 19.80
CA ILE A 287 2.53 -1.96 20.05
C ILE A 287 3.42 -0.93 19.36
N ALA A 288 3.18 -0.65 18.08
CA ALA A 288 3.94 0.34 17.32
C ALA A 288 3.94 1.72 17.99
N GLN A 289 2.78 2.15 18.47
CA GLN A 289 2.61 3.44 19.12
C GLN A 289 3.24 3.48 20.52
N THR A 290 2.93 2.50 21.37
CA THR A 290 3.29 2.56 22.79
C THR A 290 4.73 2.14 23.06
N ARG A 291 5.25 1.16 22.31
CA ARG A 291 6.58 0.65 22.49
C ARG A 291 7.63 1.39 21.65
N PHE A 292 7.29 1.70 20.40
CA PHE A 292 8.25 2.26 19.44
C PHE A 292 7.99 3.72 19.10
N GLY A 293 6.93 4.33 19.61
CA GLY A 293 6.57 5.72 19.29
C GLY A 293 6.28 5.96 17.80
N VAL A 294 5.74 4.94 17.10
CA VAL A 294 5.49 4.97 15.67
C VAL A 294 3.99 5.01 15.41
N ASN A 295 3.54 6.03 14.67
CA ASN A 295 2.13 6.24 14.32
C ASN A 295 1.86 6.16 12.81
N GLY A 296 2.75 5.56 12.04
CA GLY A 296 2.61 5.46 10.59
C GLY A 296 3.44 4.34 10.00
N GLN A 297 3.16 4.04 8.74
CA GLN A 297 3.81 2.95 8.00
C GLN A 297 4.24 3.43 6.60
N PRO A 298 5.32 2.88 6.02
CA PRO A 298 6.24 1.94 6.65
C PRO A 298 7.17 2.60 7.69
N ASN A 299 7.59 1.83 8.69
CA ASN A 299 8.68 2.18 9.57
C ASN A 299 9.52 0.93 9.87
N TYR A 300 10.83 1.08 9.79
CA TYR A 300 11.81 0.03 9.97
C TYR A 300 12.65 0.31 11.20
N LEU A 301 12.73 -0.66 12.11
CA LEU A 301 13.52 -0.58 13.33
C LEU A 301 14.47 -1.76 13.42
N ILE A 302 15.59 -1.56 14.08
CA ILE A 302 16.55 -2.63 14.37
C ILE A 302 16.74 -2.66 15.88
N LEU A 303 16.42 -3.79 16.48
CA LEU A 303 16.46 -3.98 17.93
C LEU A 303 17.60 -4.89 18.35
N GLY A 304 18.19 -4.54 19.49
CA GLY A 304 19.20 -5.34 20.18
C GLY A 304 18.58 -6.45 21.05
N ARG A 305 19.44 -7.18 21.76
CA ARG A 305 19.06 -8.27 22.67
C ARG A 305 18.15 -7.82 23.82
N ASP A 306 18.29 -6.58 24.25
CA ASP A 306 17.48 -5.92 25.27
C ASP A 306 16.18 -5.34 24.76
N GLY A 307 15.93 -5.46 23.44
CA GLY A 307 14.74 -4.91 22.78
C GLY A 307 14.79 -3.39 22.56
N GLN A 308 15.95 -2.75 22.74
CA GLN A 308 16.14 -1.32 22.46
C GLN A 308 16.53 -1.08 21.00
N GLU A 309 16.18 0.09 20.48
CA GLU A 309 16.57 0.50 19.14
C GLU A 309 18.09 0.70 19.05
N LEU A 310 18.77 -0.01 18.16
CA LEU A 310 20.22 0.07 17.96
C LEU A 310 20.66 1.27 17.12
N VAL A 311 19.81 1.66 16.17
CA VAL A 311 20.05 2.77 15.25
C VAL A 311 18.75 3.55 15.06
N PRO A 312 18.79 4.82 14.62
CA PRO A 312 17.59 5.59 14.36
C PRO A 312 16.66 4.87 13.36
N LYS A 313 15.39 4.77 13.71
CA LYS A 313 14.36 4.17 12.84
C LYS A 313 14.28 4.86 11.49
N ARG A 314 13.94 4.09 10.47
CA ARG A 314 13.84 4.58 9.09
C ARG A 314 12.40 4.48 8.60
N ALA A 315 11.92 5.54 7.94
CA ALA A 315 10.62 5.56 7.27
C ALA A 315 10.79 5.38 5.75
N TYR A 316 9.70 5.60 5.00
CA TYR A 316 9.68 5.54 3.54
C TYR A 316 10.80 6.39 2.90
N ASN A 317 11.67 5.73 2.18
CA ASN A 317 12.72 6.34 1.36
C ASN A 317 13.21 5.31 0.34
N LEU A 318 13.14 5.63 -0.94
CA LEU A 318 13.45 4.72 -2.05
C LEU A 318 14.95 4.64 -2.41
N ASP A 319 15.82 5.29 -1.65
CA ASP A 319 17.26 5.21 -1.82
C ASP A 319 17.77 3.85 -1.30
N VAL A 320 18.15 2.98 -2.25
CA VAL A 320 18.60 1.61 -1.97
C VAL A 320 19.94 1.61 -1.24
N GLU A 321 20.90 2.45 -1.62
CA GLU A 321 22.21 2.49 -0.98
C GLU A 321 22.09 2.95 0.48
N ALA A 322 21.33 4.01 0.72
CA ALA A 322 21.06 4.48 2.06
C ALA A 322 20.25 3.45 2.90
N TYR A 323 19.48 2.56 2.27
CA TYR A 323 18.79 1.46 2.96
C TYR A 323 19.78 0.34 3.34
N ILE A 324 20.71 0.01 2.44
CA ILE A 324 21.80 -0.95 2.72
C ILE A 324 22.68 -0.44 3.86
N ASP A 325 23.03 0.85 3.86
CA ASP A 325 23.82 1.46 4.95
C ASP A 325 23.09 1.39 6.30
N PHE A 326 21.77 1.63 6.30
CA PHE A 326 20.95 1.47 7.50
C PHE A 326 20.99 0.03 8.03
N LEU A 327 20.83 -0.98 7.17
CA LEU A 327 20.90 -2.38 7.57
C LEU A 327 22.29 -2.74 8.11
N LYS A 328 23.36 -2.37 7.41
CA LYS A 328 24.73 -2.62 7.87
C LYS A 328 25.04 -1.95 9.20
N SER A 329 24.60 -0.71 9.39
CA SER A 329 24.79 0.03 10.65
C SER A 329 24.12 -0.67 11.84
N GLY A 330 22.95 -1.30 11.61
CA GLY A 330 22.27 -2.10 12.62
C GLY A 330 23.06 -3.34 13.05
N VAL A 331 23.63 -4.07 12.08
CA VAL A 331 24.50 -5.23 12.35
C VAL A 331 25.76 -4.80 13.11
N GLU A 332 26.40 -3.70 12.68
CA GLU A 332 27.58 -3.17 13.36
C GLU A 332 27.28 -2.74 14.81
N ALA A 333 26.15 -2.06 15.03
CA ALA A 333 25.71 -1.65 16.35
C ALA A 333 25.45 -2.88 17.25
N TYR A 334 24.77 -3.90 16.72
CA TYR A 334 24.54 -5.15 17.45
C TYR A 334 25.83 -5.83 17.87
N ASN A 335 26.79 -5.92 16.96
CA ASN A 335 28.12 -6.55 17.27
C ASN A 335 28.95 -5.79 18.31
N LYS A 336 28.71 -4.47 18.45
CA LYS A 336 29.36 -3.67 19.51
C LYS A 336 28.73 -3.89 20.88
N THR A 337 27.53 -4.45 20.96
CA THR A 337 26.85 -4.78 22.23
C THR A 337 27.09 -6.21 22.69
N LYS A 338 27.80 -7.01 21.88
CA LYS A 338 28.31 -8.34 22.25
C LYS A 338 29.52 -8.24 23.17
#